data_70040688e23e73d6a57bfa8ef9c362c4
#
_entry.id   70040688e23e73d6a57bfa8ef9c362c4
#
_cell.length_a   1.000
_cell.length_b   1.000
_cell.length_c   1.000
_cell.angle_alpha   90.00
_cell.angle_beta   90.00
_cell.angle_gamma   90.00
#
_symmetry.space_group_name_H-M   'P 1'
#
loop_
_entity.id
_entity.type
_entity.pdbx_description
1 polymer ?
#
loop_
_entity_poly.entity_id
_entity_poly.type
_entity_poly.pdbx_seq_one_letter_code
_entity_poly.pdbx_strand_id
1 'polypeptide(L)'
;FNLVVLVNGSSASASEILAGAVKDRKAGILVGEKTFGKGMVQRTLSLGTLGGIKLTTAYYTTPNGTNINNTGIIPDVVIETDKSNPMKDFIPLNNPKTLSYGNIGLDVLGIQQRLKYLNLFNTQPDGVFGPRTEQAVKALQKQAGLPLTGIVDANFYKALDDAIYENLSS
;
A
#
# COMPACT_ATOMS: atom_id res chain seq x y z
N PHE A 1 14.15 -2.67 -25.53
CA PHE A 1 13.78 -1.72 -24.45
C PHE A 1 14.35 -2.20 -23.11
N ASN A 2 14.56 -1.27 -22.18
CA ASN A 2 15.03 -1.63 -20.85
C ASN A 2 13.81 -1.97 -19.96
N LEU A 3 13.79 -3.21 -19.43
CA LEU A 3 12.73 -3.67 -18.55
C LEU A 3 13.16 -3.56 -17.10
N VAL A 4 12.36 -2.90 -16.28
CA VAL A 4 12.48 -2.88 -14.82
C VAL A 4 11.20 -3.43 -14.21
N VAL A 5 11.34 -4.39 -13.31
CA VAL A 5 10.21 -5.02 -12.59
C VAL A 5 10.32 -4.65 -11.11
N LEU A 6 9.31 -3.96 -10.60
CA LEU A 6 9.22 -3.64 -9.18
C LEU A 6 8.59 -4.79 -8.41
N VAL A 7 9.23 -5.19 -7.31
CA VAL A 7 8.79 -6.30 -6.45
C VAL A 7 8.89 -5.92 -4.97
N ASN A 8 8.04 -6.53 -4.14
CA ASN A 8 8.06 -6.38 -2.69
C ASN A 8 7.59 -7.64 -1.98
N GLY A 9 7.53 -7.64 -0.66
CA GLY A 9 7.08 -8.76 0.15
C GLY A 9 5.64 -9.24 -0.10
N SER A 10 4.82 -8.47 -0.81
CA SER A 10 3.47 -8.86 -1.24
C SER A 10 3.43 -9.45 -2.65
N SER A 11 4.53 -9.39 -3.40
CA SER A 11 4.65 -10.02 -4.71
C SER A 11 4.73 -11.54 -4.54
N ALA A 12 3.68 -12.26 -4.97
CA ALA A 12 3.52 -13.68 -4.70
C ALA A 12 3.04 -14.47 -5.92
N SER A 13 3.31 -15.78 -5.94
CA SER A 13 2.76 -16.75 -6.89
C SER A 13 3.07 -16.38 -8.36
N ALA A 14 2.06 -16.05 -9.19
CA ALA A 14 2.26 -15.70 -10.59
C ALA A 14 3.23 -14.51 -10.79
N SER A 15 3.22 -13.55 -9.89
CA SER A 15 4.18 -12.44 -9.92
C SER A 15 5.61 -12.94 -9.74
N GLU A 16 5.82 -13.97 -8.92
CA GLU A 16 7.14 -14.58 -8.71
C GLU A 16 7.58 -15.43 -9.89
N ILE A 17 6.64 -16.07 -10.61
CA ILE A 17 6.95 -16.78 -11.86
C ILE A 17 7.49 -15.78 -12.88
N LEU A 18 6.81 -14.64 -13.05
CA LEU A 18 7.27 -13.58 -13.96
C LEU A 18 8.62 -13.01 -13.52
N ALA A 19 8.74 -12.61 -12.26
CA ALA A 19 9.97 -12.03 -11.71
C ALA A 19 11.15 -13.00 -11.85
N GLY A 20 10.97 -14.28 -11.50
CA GLY A 20 11.99 -15.31 -11.64
C GLY A 20 12.41 -15.54 -13.11
N ALA A 21 11.45 -15.51 -14.02
CA ALA A 21 11.75 -15.64 -15.45
C ALA A 21 12.55 -14.44 -15.97
N VAL A 22 12.18 -13.22 -15.61
CA VAL A 22 12.90 -12.00 -16.00
C VAL A 22 14.33 -12.02 -15.47
N LYS A 23 14.51 -12.35 -14.19
CA LYS A 23 15.81 -12.42 -13.53
C LYS A 23 16.71 -13.48 -14.15
N ASP A 24 16.23 -14.71 -14.22
CA ASP A 24 17.03 -15.85 -14.68
C ASP A 24 17.40 -15.75 -16.16
N ARG A 25 16.54 -15.15 -16.99
CA ARG A 25 16.81 -14.91 -18.41
C ARG A 25 17.53 -13.60 -18.70
N LYS A 26 17.86 -12.81 -17.66
CA LYS A 26 18.47 -11.49 -17.79
C LYS A 26 17.71 -10.58 -18.75
N ALA A 27 16.38 -10.74 -18.79
CA ALA A 27 15.51 -9.97 -19.67
C ALA A 27 15.19 -8.57 -19.13
N GLY A 28 15.55 -8.29 -17.89
CA GLY A 28 15.36 -7.02 -17.19
C GLY A 28 16.02 -7.04 -15.82
N ILE A 29 15.75 -6.02 -15.02
CA ILE A 29 16.27 -5.84 -13.66
C ILE A 29 15.09 -5.88 -12.68
N LEU A 30 15.22 -6.64 -11.60
CA LEU A 30 14.30 -6.60 -10.48
C LEU A 30 14.76 -5.57 -9.45
N VAL A 31 13.84 -4.71 -9.02
CA VAL A 31 14.11 -3.64 -8.05
C VAL A 31 13.08 -3.70 -6.93
N GLY A 32 13.50 -3.55 -5.68
CA GLY A 32 12.62 -3.48 -4.53
C GLY A 32 13.01 -4.41 -3.39
N GLU A 33 12.02 -5.07 -2.77
CA GLU A 33 12.22 -5.99 -1.66
C GLU A 33 12.11 -7.45 -2.10
N LYS A 34 12.60 -8.35 -1.24
CA LYS A 34 12.43 -9.80 -1.40
C LYS A 34 10.94 -10.16 -1.51
N THR A 35 10.60 -11.02 -2.47
CA THR A 35 9.22 -11.45 -2.71
C THR A 35 8.70 -12.43 -1.64
N PHE A 36 7.42 -12.73 -1.67
CA PHE A 36 6.71 -13.51 -0.65
C PHE A 36 7.24 -14.95 -0.49
N GLY A 37 7.48 -15.65 -1.59
CA GLY A 37 7.91 -17.05 -1.56
C GLY A 37 6.77 -18.06 -1.61
N LYS A 38 5.77 -17.85 -2.48
CA LYS A 38 4.71 -18.83 -2.72
C LYS A 38 5.00 -19.64 -3.98
N GLY A 39 5.84 -20.66 -3.85
CA GLY A 39 6.26 -21.55 -4.93
C GLY A 39 5.41 -22.80 -5.10
N MET A 40 4.17 -22.83 -4.57
CA MET A 40 3.31 -24.01 -4.59
C MET A 40 2.12 -23.85 -5.57
N VAL A 41 1.78 -24.95 -6.24
CA VAL A 41 0.54 -25.08 -7.03
C VAL A 41 -0.51 -25.73 -6.19
N GLN A 42 -1.67 -25.09 -6.06
CA GLN A 42 -2.79 -25.59 -5.27
C GLN A 42 -4.01 -25.83 -6.17
N ARG A 43 -4.71 -26.95 -5.93
CA ARG A 43 -6.00 -27.28 -6.56
C ARG A 43 -7.09 -27.34 -5.51
N THR A 44 -8.24 -26.80 -5.84
CA THR A 44 -9.44 -26.96 -5.02
C THR A 44 -10.26 -28.14 -5.59
N LEU A 45 -10.50 -29.14 -4.75
CA LEU A 45 -11.38 -30.27 -5.05
C LEU A 45 -12.72 -30.01 -4.38
N SER A 46 -13.79 -29.98 -5.16
CA SER A 46 -15.16 -29.86 -4.64
C SER A 46 -15.59 -31.18 -4.00
N LEU A 47 -16.19 -31.10 -2.82
CA LEU A 47 -16.86 -32.22 -2.15
C LEU A 47 -18.39 -32.09 -2.22
N GLY A 48 -18.90 -31.40 -3.23
CA GLY A 48 -20.32 -31.13 -3.38
C GLY A 48 -20.85 -30.24 -2.25
N THR A 49 -21.95 -30.67 -1.62
CA THR A 49 -22.57 -29.93 -0.51
C THR A 49 -21.73 -29.90 0.77
N LEU A 50 -20.69 -30.71 0.87
CA LEU A 50 -19.77 -30.78 2.03
C LEU A 50 -18.65 -29.74 1.96
N GLY A 51 -18.59 -28.91 0.90
CA GLY A 51 -17.57 -27.89 0.74
C GLY A 51 -16.46 -28.26 -0.23
N GLY A 52 -15.21 -27.90 0.08
CA GLY A 52 -14.06 -28.19 -0.77
C GLY A 52 -12.76 -28.36 0.01
N ILE A 53 -11.83 -29.10 -0.57
CA ILE A 53 -10.48 -29.29 -0.06
C ILE A 53 -9.50 -28.57 -0.99
N LYS A 54 -8.61 -27.77 -0.41
CA LYS A 54 -7.50 -27.13 -1.13
C LYS A 54 -6.22 -27.91 -0.87
N LEU A 55 -5.68 -28.52 -1.91
CA LEU A 55 -4.48 -29.35 -1.83
C LEU A 55 -3.33 -28.76 -2.61
N THR A 56 -2.13 -28.80 -2.03
CA THR A 56 -0.89 -28.55 -2.75
C THR A 56 -0.54 -29.79 -3.59
N THR A 57 -0.45 -29.61 -4.90
CA THR A 57 -0.24 -30.72 -5.85
C THR A 57 1.13 -30.69 -6.53
N ALA A 58 1.81 -29.54 -6.51
CA ALA A 58 3.14 -29.39 -7.08
C ALA A 58 3.86 -28.16 -6.51
N TYR A 59 5.16 -28.09 -6.76
CA TYR A 59 5.97 -26.90 -6.57
C TYR A 59 6.56 -26.48 -7.90
N TYR A 60 6.73 -25.18 -8.11
CA TYR A 60 7.44 -24.67 -9.28
C TYR A 60 8.76 -24.02 -8.87
N THR A 61 9.69 -24.01 -9.80
CA THR A 61 11.00 -23.39 -9.67
C THR A 61 11.13 -22.30 -10.71
N THR A 62 12.11 -21.43 -10.54
CA THR A 62 12.51 -20.50 -11.59
C THR A 62 13.13 -21.27 -12.77
N PRO A 63 13.30 -20.65 -13.95
CA PRO A 63 13.94 -21.32 -15.11
C PRO A 63 15.30 -21.93 -14.84
N ASN A 64 16.06 -21.43 -13.87
CA ASN A 64 17.34 -21.99 -13.48
C ASN A 64 17.23 -23.07 -12.37
N GLY A 65 16.01 -23.50 -12.03
CA GLY A 65 15.76 -24.55 -11.04
C GLY A 65 15.72 -24.08 -9.59
N THR A 66 15.75 -22.78 -9.32
CA THR A 66 15.71 -22.26 -7.95
C THR A 66 14.32 -22.46 -7.35
N ASN A 67 14.25 -23.15 -6.21
CA ASN A 67 13.03 -23.28 -5.43
C ASN A 67 12.76 -21.98 -4.67
N ILE A 68 11.63 -21.35 -4.94
CA ILE A 68 11.24 -20.09 -4.32
C ILE A 68 10.27 -20.26 -3.15
N ASN A 69 9.80 -21.50 -2.92
CA ASN A 69 8.80 -21.73 -1.87
C ASN A 69 9.40 -21.45 -0.47
N ASN A 70 8.75 -20.59 0.29
CA ASN A 70 9.18 -20.05 1.58
C ASN A 70 10.48 -19.24 1.55
N THR A 71 11.10 -19.07 0.36
CA THR A 71 12.36 -18.33 0.21
C THR A 71 12.16 -17.01 -0.52
N GLY A 72 11.24 -16.93 -1.48
CA GLY A 72 11.04 -15.77 -2.34
C GLY A 72 12.21 -15.52 -3.30
N ILE A 73 12.11 -14.45 -4.07
CA ILE A 73 13.13 -13.98 -5.00
C ILE A 73 13.74 -12.71 -4.44
N ILE A 74 15.05 -12.68 -4.32
CA ILE A 74 15.79 -11.46 -3.95
C ILE A 74 15.94 -10.61 -5.22
N PRO A 75 15.56 -9.34 -5.24
CA PRO A 75 15.73 -8.48 -6.40
C PRO A 75 17.22 -8.21 -6.70
N ASP A 76 17.51 -7.72 -7.91
CA ASP A 76 18.88 -7.36 -8.33
C ASP A 76 19.36 -6.07 -7.64
N VAL A 77 18.41 -5.14 -7.43
CA VAL A 77 18.62 -3.92 -6.65
C VAL A 77 17.67 -3.97 -5.46
N VAL A 78 18.23 -4.22 -4.28
CA VAL A 78 17.46 -4.23 -3.03
C VAL A 78 17.24 -2.79 -2.60
N ILE A 79 15.97 -2.41 -2.44
CA ILE A 79 15.56 -1.16 -1.81
C ILE A 79 14.80 -1.57 -0.55
N GLU A 80 15.38 -1.34 0.60
CA GLU A 80 14.66 -1.50 1.85
C GLU A 80 13.63 -0.39 1.96
N THR A 81 12.35 -0.76 2.01
CA THR A 81 11.31 0.20 2.36
C THR A 81 11.57 0.63 3.79
N ASP A 82 11.57 1.92 4.01
CA ASP A 82 11.68 2.46 5.36
C ASP A 82 10.54 1.92 6.20
N LYS A 83 10.84 0.91 7.03
CA LYS A 83 9.87 0.30 7.95
C LYS A 83 9.40 1.27 9.02
N SER A 84 10.13 2.37 9.17
CA SER A 84 9.77 3.47 10.08
C SER A 84 8.74 4.42 9.46
N ASN A 85 8.47 4.33 8.15
CA ASN A 85 7.46 5.19 7.53
C ASN A 85 6.06 4.84 8.08
N PRO A 86 5.51 5.66 8.96
CA PRO A 86 4.22 5.39 9.59
C PRO A 86 3.06 5.44 8.61
N MET A 87 3.28 5.97 7.40
CA MET A 87 2.24 6.13 6.37
C MET A 87 2.14 4.95 5.40
N LYS A 88 3.03 3.94 5.50
CA LYS A 88 3.03 2.78 4.59
C LYS A 88 1.69 2.04 4.54
N ASP A 89 0.96 2.04 5.65
CA ASP A 89 -0.33 1.36 5.81
C ASP A 89 -1.53 2.32 5.65
N PHE A 90 -1.29 3.58 5.30
CA PHE A 90 -2.37 4.54 5.07
C PHE A 90 -3.04 4.32 3.72
N ILE A 91 -4.33 4.59 3.69
CA ILE A 91 -5.09 4.57 2.43
C ILE A 91 -4.47 5.58 1.46
N PRO A 92 -4.08 5.16 0.24
CA PRO A 92 -3.51 6.06 -0.76
C PRO A 92 -4.52 7.12 -1.21
N LEU A 93 -4.06 8.36 -1.36
CA LEU A 93 -4.85 9.49 -1.88
C LEU A 93 -4.48 9.77 -3.35
N ASN A 94 -4.48 8.73 -4.19
CA ASN A 94 -3.99 8.80 -5.57
C ASN A 94 -4.89 9.62 -6.52
N ASN A 95 -6.11 9.90 -6.13
CA ASN A 95 -7.06 10.69 -6.91
C ASN A 95 -7.81 11.66 -5.98
N PRO A 96 -7.17 12.78 -5.60
CA PRO A 96 -7.71 13.71 -4.63
C PRO A 96 -9.04 14.31 -5.09
N LYS A 97 -10.06 14.18 -4.27
CA LYS A 97 -11.40 14.72 -4.49
C LYS A 97 -11.70 15.78 -3.44
N THR A 98 -12.56 16.71 -3.77
CA THR A 98 -13.13 17.61 -2.76
C THR A 98 -13.99 16.81 -1.80
N LEU A 99 -13.68 16.90 -0.49
CA LEU A 99 -14.40 16.21 0.57
C LEU A 99 -14.92 17.22 1.58
N SER A 100 -16.12 16.97 2.10
CA SER A 100 -16.78 17.81 3.07
C SER A 100 -17.67 17.00 4.01
N TYR A 101 -18.28 17.66 4.97
CA TYR A 101 -19.25 17.04 5.88
C TYR A 101 -20.29 16.18 5.13
N GLY A 102 -20.50 14.97 5.62
CA GLY A 102 -21.42 13.98 5.05
C GLY A 102 -20.79 13.02 4.04
N ASN A 103 -19.57 13.26 3.55
CA ASN A 103 -18.90 12.30 2.69
C ASN A 103 -18.47 11.04 3.47
N ILE A 104 -18.49 9.90 2.80
CA ILE A 104 -18.12 8.59 3.36
C ILE A 104 -17.25 7.84 2.35
N GLY A 105 -16.20 7.15 2.83
CA GLY A 105 -15.41 6.27 1.99
C GLY A 105 -13.93 6.27 2.33
N LEU A 106 -13.16 5.56 1.50
CA LEU A 106 -11.72 5.38 1.68
C LEU A 106 -10.93 6.69 1.58
N ASP A 107 -11.38 7.64 0.76
CA ASP A 107 -10.73 8.96 0.66
C ASP A 107 -10.81 9.70 2.00
N VAL A 108 -11.99 9.67 2.68
CA VAL A 108 -12.16 10.24 4.01
C VAL A 108 -11.29 9.51 5.04
N LEU A 109 -11.27 8.18 4.99
CA LEU A 109 -10.44 7.36 5.87
C LEU A 109 -8.96 7.72 5.74
N GLY A 110 -8.47 7.87 4.51
CA GLY A 110 -7.09 8.26 4.23
C GLY A 110 -6.73 9.66 4.77
N ILE A 111 -7.65 10.61 4.70
CA ILE A 111 -7.50 11.94 5.32
C ILE A 111 -7.46 11.83 6.84
N GLN A 112 -8.39 11.10 7.45
CA GLN A 112 -8.44 10.91 8.90
C GLN A 112 -7.18 10.24 9.45
N GLN A 113 -6.63 9.25 8.74
CA GLN A 113 -5.37 8.59 9.13
C GLN A 113 -4.21 9.59 9.19
N ARG A 114 -4.09 10.48 8.19
CA ARG A 114 -3.07 11.52 8.13
C ARG A 114 -3.24 12.59 9.19
N LEU A 115 -4.48 13.06 9.37
CA LEU A 115 -4.80 14.01 10.44
C LEU A 115 -4.54 13.42 11.83
N LYS A 116 -4.78 12.11 12.02
CA LYS A 116 -4.43 11.42 13.27
C LYS A 116 -2.92 11.34 13.46
N TYR A 117 -2.17 11.05 12.42
CA TYR A 117 -0.71 11.05 12.46
C TYR A 117 -0.15 12.42 12.86
N LEU A 118 -0.75 13.50 12.37
CA LEU A 118 -0.43 14.87 12.76
C LEU A 118 -0.99 15.30 14.13
N ASN A 119 -1.59 14.39 14.90
CA ASN A 119 -2.23 14.66 16.19
C ASN A 119 -3.40 15.68 16.11
N LEU A 120 -4.00 15.85 14.95
CA LEU A 120 -5.15 16.74 14.73
C LEU A 120 -6.50 16.01 14.81
N PHE A 121 -6.50 14.67 14.80
CA PHE A 121 -7.69 13.83 14.87
C PHE A 121 -7.56 12.79 15.98
N ASN A 122 -8.30 12.94 17.06
CA ASN A 122 -8.11 12.22 18.33
C ASN A 122 -8.94 10.94 18.47
N THR A 123 -9.66 10.53 17.43
CA THR A 123 -10.47 9.30 17.44
C THR A 123 -9.94 8.27 16.44
N GLN A 124 -10.51 7.08 16.43
CA GLN A 124 -10.21 6.11 15.38
C GLN A 124 -10.78 6.60 14.05
N PRO A 125 -9.97 6.56 12.96
CA PRO A 125 -10.46 6.80 11.61
C PRO A 125 -11.56 5.79 11.25
N ASP A 126 -12.69 6.30 10.78
CA ASP A 126 -13.90 5.52 10.48
C ASP A 126 -14.40 5.68 9.04
N GLY A 127 -13.77 6.58 8.28
CA GLY A 127 -14.16 6.87 6.91
C GLY A 127 -15.42 7.71 6.77
N VAL A 128 -15.92 8.32 7.85
CA VAL A 128 -17.10 9.20 7.85
C VAL A 128 -16.68 10.65 8.11
N PHE A 129 -16.94 11.55 7.17
CA PHE A 129 -16.67 12.97 7.34
C PHE A 129 -17.73 13.63 8.22
N GLY A 130 -17.57 13.43 9.53
CA GLY A 130 -18.43 14.00 10.55
C GLY A 130 -17.86 15.30 11.16
N PRO A 131 -18.50 15.83 12.23
CA PRO A 131 -18.08 17.06 12.90
C PRO A 131 -16.61 17.02 13.38
N ARG A 132 -16.14 15.86 13.84
CA ARG A 132 -14.75 15.69 14.31
C ARG A 132 -13.75 15.78 13.17
N THR A 133 -14.08 15.21 12.01
CA THR A 133 -13.24 15.32 10.80
C THR A 133 -13.19 16.76 10.32
N GLU A 134 -14.33 17.45 10.29
CA GLU A 134 -14.40 18.86 9.92
C GLU A 134 -13.56 19.75 10.86
N GLN A 135 -13.63 19.50 12.17
CA GLN A 135 -12.78 20.20 13.15
C GLN A 135 -11.29 19.98 12.88
N ALA A 136 -10.88 18.73 12.61
CA ALA A 136 -9.49 18.40 12.34
C ALA A 136 -9.01 19.04 11.03
N VAL A 137 -9.86 19.09 9.99
CA VAL A 137 -9.59 19.79 8.74
C VAL A 137 -9.38 21.28 9.00
N LYS A 138 -10.27 21.93 9.76
CA LYS A 138 -10.13 23.35 10.15
C LYS A 138 -8.87 23.60 10.98
N ALA A 139 -8.47 22.64 11.83
CA ALA A 139 -7.23 22.75 12.60
C ALA A 139 -5.99 22.81 11.71
N LEU A 140 -5.90 21.94 10.70
CA LEU A 140 -4.80 21.98 9.73
C LEU A 140 -4.87 23.23 8.85
N GLN A 141 -6.05 23.63 8.39
CA GLN A 141 -6.23 24.87 7.64
C GLN A 141 -5.72 26.08 8.44
N LYS A 142 -5.99 26.12 9.74
CA LYS A 142 -5.48 27.18 10.62
C LYS A 142 -3.95 27.18 10.71
N GLN A 143 -3.34 26.00 10.89
CA GLN A 143 -1.88 25.87 10.95
C GLN A 143 -1.21 26.32 9.66
N ALA A 144 -1.83 25.98 8.50
CA ALA A 144 -1.34 26.31 7.18
C ALA A 144 -1.72 27.73 6.69
N GLY A 145 -2.41 28.54 7.51
CA GLY A 145 -2.86 29.88 7.11
C GLY A 145 -3.94 29.88 6.02
N LEU A 146 -4.66 28.77 5.86
CA LEU A 146 -5.75 28.65 4.89
C LEU A 146 -7.09 29.13 5.45
N PRO A 147 -8.06 29.49 4.58
CA PRO A 147 -9.43 29.77 5.01
C PRO A 147 -10.05 28.57 5.75
N LEU A 148 -10.72 28.80 6.87
CA LEU A 148 -11.30 27.76 7.73
C LEU A 148 -12.63 27.23 7.17
N THR A 149 -12.60 26.69 5.98
CA THR A 149 -13.81 26.19 5.29
C THR A 149 -14.31 24.86 5.84
N GLY A 150 -13.44 24.06 6.43
CA GLY A 150 -13.74 22.68 6.79
C GLY A 150 -13.84 21.74 5.59
N ILE A 151 -13.44 22.20 4.40
CA ILE A 151 -13.48 21.44 3.15
C ILE A 151 -12.05 20.98 2.82
N VAL A 152 -11.93 19.74 2.41
CA VAL A 152 -10.71 19.18 1.83
C VAL A 152 -10.72 19.48 0.34
N ASP A 153 -9.88 20.40 -0.09
CA ASP A 153 -9.69 20.83 -1.48
C ASP A 153 -8.21 20.68 -1.88
N ALA A 154 -7.86 21.14 -3.07
CA ALA A 154 -6.48 21.05 -3.57
C ALA A 154 -5.47 21.76 -2.66
N ASN A 155 -5.83 22.92 -2.07
CA ASN A 155 -4.97 23.65 -1.14
C ASN A 155 -4.80 22.90 0.16
N PHE A 156 -5.84 22.24 0.65
CA PHE A 156 -5.78 21.41 1.83
C PHE A 156 -4.87 20.19 1.61
N TYR A 157 -4.97 19.49 0.46
CA TYR A 157 -4.09 18.35 0.16
C TYR A 157 -2.62 18.77 0.17
N LYS A 158 -2.31 19.91 -0.45
CA LYS A 158 -0.95 20.45 -0.41
C LYS A 158 -0.48 20.73 1.02
N ALA A 159 -1.28 21.40 1.82
CA ALA A 159 -0.95 21.68 3.22
C ALA A 159 -0.78 20.40 4.05
N LEU A 160 -1.57 19.36 3.75
CA LEU A 160 -1.48 18.06 4.41
C LEU A 160 -0.15 17.36 4.07
N ASP A 161 0.26 17.37 2.81
CA ASP A 161 1.52 16.78 2.36
C ASP A 161 2.71 17.54 2.95
N ASP A 162 2.69 18.88 2.95
CA ASP A 162 3.72 19.73 3.54
C ASP A 162 3.88 19.44 5.05
N ALA A 163 2.77 19.40 5.80
CA ALA A 163 2.79 19.12 7.24
C ALA A 163 3.30 17.71 7.57
N ILE A 164 2.99 16.71 6.74
CA ILE A 164 3.50 15.36 6.89
C ILE A 164 5.00 15.32 6.62
N TYR A 165 5.45 15.97 5.56
CA TYR A 165 6.87 16.03 5.22
C TYR A 165 7.70 16.66 6.33
N GLU A 166 7.23 17.77 6.90
CA GLU A 166 7.88 18.44 8.04
C GLU A 166 7.95 17.53 9.28
N ASN A 167 6.87 16.79 9.56
CA ASN A 167 6.82 15.85 10.71
C ASN A 167 7.73 14.63 10.54
N LEU A 168 7.97 14.18 9.29
CA LEU A 168 8.90 13.09 8.99
C LEU A 168 10.37 13.53 9.02
N SER A 169 10.64 14.83 8.90
CA SER A 169 11.98 15.41 8.82
C SER A 169 12.50 15.92 10.17
N SER A 170 11.66 15.93 11.19
CA SER A 170 11.96 16.36 12.56
C SER A 170 12.29 15.18 13.47
#